data_fc2281cd89916acbf9529517a69a2645
#
_entry.id   fc2281cd89916acbf9529517a69a2645
#
_cell.length_a   1.000
_cell.length_b   1.000
_cell.length_c   1.000
_cell.angle_alpha   90.00
_cell.angle_beta   90.00
_cell.angle_gamma   90.00
#
_symmetry.space_group_name_H-M   'P 1'
#
loop_
_entity.id
_entity.type
_entity.pdbx_description
1 polymer ?
#
loop_
_entity_poly.entity_id
_entity_poly.type
_entity_poly.pdbx_seq_one_letter_code
_entity_poly.pdbx_strand_id
1 'polypeptide(L)'
;MSFDMKKLTSDQPALPVVIVGNGPSAICLSYFLTGHRPYIKNGAVHPNPILQKKLQQIGDCSLLDQDLEYLAEGVEGRSQNPMAVLFDSLVRPDRDFGGTADSVLTWKEDHKDHIQHLVLGKGPPGGSWHSFDGSMTTLSLGEWMELPGLNFRDWIRRKGRNLRNDRATTKDVAQYYQHYVKVMGLKKYFASGTLVTSIKPVDLSSLQTTSLSLHSTEDLSKKLYEIKGVCLSKEAPETPFCVYAENVVLATGTYDSPAHLGVDGEDFPFVYHKISDLESAVEEQRLGPNSDPILVIGAGLTAADAVLLAHHRNVPVLHTFRRGLNDLGLIFNQLPQMMYPEYHKVHQMMREKCCLPCKCYTGYRSLPLHHVKSFSSDKTCVLESTKEGKKVFRISMAFVLIGSNPNLSFLANSGKHLTVDQEHEVNCKRNPIDTHPFTYESLQEPGLYALGPLAGDSFVRFLQGGALAVTASLIQKRKVQSVR
;
A
#
# COMPACT_ATOMS: atom_id res chain seq x y z
N MET A 1 -18.40 -16.79 -9.75
CA MET A 1 -17.41 -17.73 -10.30
C MET A 1 -16.05 -17.28 -9.84
N SER A 2 -15.13 -18.20 -9.54
CA SER A 2 -13.71 -17.88 -9.28
C SER A 2 -12.97 -17.78 -10.61
N PHE A 3 -11.84 -17.07 -10.62
CA PHE A 3 -10.96 -17.04 -11.79
C PHE A 3 -10.49 -18.45 -12.13
N ASP A 4 -10.51 -18.80 -13.41
CA ASP A 4 -10.02 -20.09 -13.90
C ASP A 4 -8.52 -19.99 -14.17
N MET A 5 -7.71 -20.57 -13.29
CA MET A 5 -6.23 -20.55 -13.38
C MET A 5 -5.69 -21.20 -14.66
N LYS A 6 -6.46 -22.08 -15.33
CA LYS A 6 -6.08 -22.69 -16.62
C LYS A 6 -5.99 -21.65 -17.77
N LYS A 7 -6.51 -20.44 -17.56
CA LYS A 7 -6.40 -19.33 -18.51
C LYS A 7 -5.08 -18.57 -18.44
N LEU A 8 -4.19 -18.91 -17.54
CA LEU A 8 -2.87 -18.28 -17.42
C LEU A 8 -1.84 -18.97 -18.36
N THR A 9 -2.14 -19.00 -19.65
CA THR A 9 -1.25 -19.62 -20.66
C THR A 9 -0.87 -18.61 -21.74
N SER A 10 0.30 -18.83 -22.36
CA SER A 10 0.81 -17.99 -23.44
C SER A 10 -0.03 -18.04 -24.72
N ASP A 11 -0.93 -19.03 -24.84
CA ASP A 11 -1.77 -19.22 -26.03
C ASP A 11 -3.04 -18.36 -26.00
N GLN A 12 -3.26 -17.62 -24.93
CA GLN A 12 -4.38 -16.68 -24.82
C GLN A 12 -4.04 -15.35 -25.51
N PRO A 13 -5.02 -14.66 -26.10
CA PRO A 13 -4.80 -13.33 -26.65
C PRO A 13 -4.31 -12.37 -25.56
N ALA A 14 -3.52 -11.37 -25.96
CA ALA A 14 -3.03 -10.34 -25.05
C ALA A 14 -4.20 -9.63 -24.36
N LEU A 15 -4.09 -9.46 -23.05
CA LEU A 15 -5.09 -8.77 -22.25
C LEU A 15 -4.92 -7.25 -22.40
N PRO A 16 -5.99 -6.47 -22.48
CA PRO A 16 -5.88 -5.02 -22.44
C PRO A 16 -5.14 -4.51 -21.21
N VAL A 17 -5.33 -5.14 -20.04
CA VAL A 17 -4.72 -4.70 -18.78
C VAL A 17 -4.41 -5.91 -17.88
N VAL A 18 -3.20 -5.94 -17.33
CA VAL A 18 -2.83 -6.80 -16.21
C VAL A 18 -2.42 -5.94 -15.02
N ILE A 19 -3.02 -6.19 -13.86
CA ILE A 19 -2.74 -5.49 -12.60
C ILE A 19 -1.92 -6.43 -11.72
N VAL A 20 -0.73 -6.00 -11.28
CA VAL A 20 0.15 -6.78 -10.42
C VAL A 20 0.05 -6.25 -8.99
N GLY A 21 -0.45 -7.10 -8.09
CA GLY A 21 -0.89 -6.76 -6.74
C GLY A 21 -2.42 -6.77 -6.63
N ASN A 22 -2.95 -7.18 -5.48
CA ASN A 22 -4.39 -7.30 -5.23
C ASN A 22 -4.84 -6.55 -3.96
N GLY A 23 -4.08 -5.53 -3.58
CA GLY A 23 -4.41 -4.59 -2.51
C GLY A 23 -5.53 -3.62 -2.89
N PRO A 24 -5.86 -2.65 -2.00
CA PRO A 24 -6.96 -1.70 -2.22
C PRO A 24 -6.82 -0.88 -3.50
N SER A 25 -5.60 -0.53 -3.95
CA SER A 25 -5.37 0.17 -5.24
C SER A 25 -5.87 -0.66 -6.42
N ALA A 26 -5.47 -1.94 -6.48
CA ALA A 26 -5.89 -2.87 -7.52
C ALA A 26 -7.40 -3.15 -7.48
N ILE A 27 -7.97 -3.27 -6.28
CA ILE A 27 -9.41 -3.51 -6.10
C ILE A 27 -10.21 -2.31 -6.61
N CYS A 28 -9.79 -1.08 -6.27
CA CYS A 28 -10.42 0.14 -6.73
C CYS A 28 -10.33 0.28 -8.25
N LEU A 29 -9.14 0.02 -8.83
CA LEU A 29 -8.97 0.05 -10.29
C LEU A 29 -9.85 -0.99 -10.98
N SER A 30 -9.87 -2.23 -10.49
CA SER A 30 -10.74 -3.28 -11.03
C SER A 30 -12.21 -2.88 -11.01
N TYR A 31 -12.69 -2.19 -9.98
CA TYR A 31 -14.04 -1.66 -9.88
C TYR A 31 -14.34 -0.66 -11.02
N PHE A 32 -13.44 0.28 -11.31
CA PHE A 32 -13.62 1.21 -12.42
C PHE A 32 -13.57 0.52 -13.79
N LEU A 33 -12.61 -0.41 -13.98
CA LEU A 33 -12.46 -1.13 -15.24
C LEU A 33 -13.65 -2.05 -15.55
N THR A 34 -14.47 -2.41 -14.58
CA THR A 34 -15.73 -3.14 -14.80
C THR A 34 -16.87 -2.26 -15.30
N GLY A 35 -16.64 -0.97 -15.51
CA GLY A 35 -17.64 -0.04 -16.06
C GLY A 35 -18.36 0.78 -14.98
N HIS A 36 -17.93 0.73 -13.73
CA HIS A 36 -18.48 1.60 -12.69
C HIS A 36 -17.93 3.03 -12.84
N ARG A 37 -18.80 3.98 -13.08
CA ARG A 37 -18.47 5.36 -13.42
C ARG A 37 -18.95 6.35 -12.37
N PRO A 38 -18.10 7.31 -11.95
CA PRO A 38 -18.50 8.39 -11.05
C PRO A 38 -19.20 9.53 -11.81
N TYR A 39 -20.31 10.00 -11.24
CA TYR A 39 -21.09 11.15 -11.70
C TYR A 39 -21.29 12.12 -10.54
N ILE A 40 -21.51 13.39 -10.85
CA ILE A 40 -21.90 14.36 -9.83
C ILE A 40 -23.37 14.12 -9.48
N LYS A 41 -23.71 14.08 -8.19
CA LYS A 41 -25.09 13.98 -7.72
C LYS A 41 -25.87 15.23 -8.09
N ASN A 42 -27.10 15.07 -8.54
CA ASN A 42 -27.99 16.20 -8.82
C ASN A 42 -28.19 17.04 -7.55
N GLY A 43 -27.97 18.34 -7.68
CA GLY A 43 -28.11 19.28 -6.55
C GLY A 43 -26.96 19.22 -5.51
N ALA A 44 -25.93 18.42 -5.71
CA ALA A 44 -24.77 18.44 -4.83
C ALA A 44 -24.03 19.77 -4.89
N VAL A 45 -23.61 20.27 -3.74
CA VAL A 45 -22.84 21.50 -3.60
C VAL A 45 -21.49 21.16 -2.97
N HIS A 46 -20.41 21.52 -3.68
CA HIS A 46 -19.06 21.36 -3.15
C HIS A 46 -18.63 22.64 -2.41
N PRO A 47 -18.06 22.55 -1.21
CA PRO A 47 -17.70 23.73 -0.39
C PRO A 47 -16.60 24.58 -1.04
N ASN A 48 -15.70 24.03 -1.85
CA ASN A 48 -14.73 24.80 -2.62
C ASN A 48 -15.44 25.48 -3.81
N PRO A 49 -15.53 26.84 -3.86
CA PRO A 49 -16.31 27.56 -4.87
C PRO A 49 -15.72 27.45 -6.28
N ILE A 50 -14.39 27.30 -6.41
CA ILE A 50 -13.73 27.13 -7.71
C ILE A 50 -14.10 25.76 -8.28
N LEU A 51 -13.94 24.71 -7.52
CA LEU A 51 -14.32 23.35 -7.93
C LEU A 51 -15.83 23.27 -8.20
N GLN A 52 -16.68 23.85 -7.35
CA GLN A 52 -18.14 23.88 -7.54
C GLN A 52 -18.53 24.48 -8.90
N LYS A 53 -17.89 25.58 -9.30
CA LYS A 53 -18.15 26.22 -10.60
C LYS A 53 -17.77 25.29 -11.77
N LYS A 54 -16.66 24.58 -11.65
CA LYS A 54 -16.22 23.60 -12.67
C LYS A 54 -17.18 22.40 -12.73
N LEU A 55 -17.62 21.89 -11.57
CA LEU A 55 -18.56 20.77 -11.49
C LEU A 55 -19.92 21.08 -12.11
N GLN A 56 -20.40 22.31 -12.02
CA GLN A 56 -21.65 22.74 -12.66
C GLN A 56 -21.59 22.69 -14.20
N GLN A 57 -20.40 22.70 -14.79
CA GLN A 57 -20.21 22.62 -16.24
C GLN A 57 -20.21 21.18 -16.78
N ILE A 58 -20.03 20.18 -15.92
CA ILE A 58 -19.93 18.76 -16.31
C ILE A 58 -21.27 18.22 -16.84
N GLY A 59 -22.41 18.74 -16.34
CA GLY A 59 -23.73 18.20 -16.69
C GLY A 59 -23.89 16.74 -16.26
N ASP A 60 -24.56 15.93 -17.08
CA ASP A 60 -24.83 14.51 -16.83
C ASP A 60 -23.71 13.57 -17.33
N CYS A 61 -22.50 14.10 -17.54
CA CYS A 61 -21.35 13.30 -17.99
C CYS A 61 -20.56 12.70 -16.82
N SER A 62 -19.92 11.57 -17.06
CA SER A 62 -19.04 10.96 -16.06
C SER A 62 -17.75 11.76 -15.89
N LEU A 63 -17.15 11.71 -14.68
CA LEU A 63 -15.81 12.25 -14.46
C LEU A 63 -14.75 11.59 -15.35
N LEU A 64 -14.94 10.35 -15.77
CA LEU A 64 -14.02 9.64 -16.68
C LEU A 64 -13.97 10.24 -18.10
N ASP A 65 -14.96 11.06 -18.47
CA ASP A 65 -15.02 11.74 -19.78
C ASP A 65 -14.58 13.21 -19.69
N GLN A 66 -14.18 13.68 -18.51
CA GLN A 66 -13.81 15.07 -18.28
C GLN A 66 -12.31 15.29 -18.42
N ASP A 67 -11.95 16.55 -18.60
CA ASP A 67 -10.58 17.04 -18.43
C ASP A 67 -10.26 17.06 -16.91
N LEU A 68 -9.58 15.99 -16.45
CA LEU A 68 -9.25 15.81 -15.04
C LEU A 68 -8.18 16.81 -14.58
N GLU A 69 -7.31 17.27 -15.48
CA GLU A 69 -6.31 18.31 -15.19
C GLU A 69 -7.00 19.63 -14.88
N TYR A 70 -7.92 20.04 -15.74
CA TYR A 70 -8.73 21.24 -15.51
C TYR A 70 -9.52 21.15 -14.20
N LEU A 71 -10.10 20.00 -13.88
CA LEU A 71 -10.85 19.83 -12.64
C LEU A 71 -9.96 19.91 -11.40
N ALA A 72 -8.74 19.36 -11.46
CA ALA A 72 -7.80 19.33 -10.34
C ALA A 72 -7.14 20.69 -10.04
N GLU A 73 -7.11 21.60 -11.02
CA GLU A 73 -6.48 22.91 -10.88
C GLU A 73 -7.13 23.74 -9.75
N GLY A 74 -6.28 24.19 -8.80
CA GLY A 74 -6.72 24.99 -7.64
C GLY A 74 -7.37 24.19 -6.51
N VAL A 75 -7.32 22.84 -6.57
CA VAL A 75 -7.76 21.98 -5.47
C VAL A 75 -6.55 21.63 -4.60
N GLU A 76 -6.63 21.96 -3.32
CA GLU A 76 -5.57 21.70 -2.34
C GLU A 76 -5.92 20.54 -1.41
N GLY A 77 -4.92 19.80 -0.93
CA GLY A 77 -5.10 18.67 -0.01
C GLY A 77 -3.77 18.11 0.49
N ARG A 78 -3.82 17.00 1.20
CA ARG A 78 -2.64 16.41 1.86
C ARG A 78 -1.79 15.50 0.96
N SER A 79 -2.29 15.08 -0.20
CA SER A 79 -1.47 14.36 -1.18
C SER A 79 -0.72 15.35 -2.07
N GLN A 80 0.43 14.93 -2.59
CA GLN A 80 1.16 15.66 -3.62
C GLN A 80 0.63 15.37 -5.03
N ASN A 81 -0.12 14.28 -5.19
CA ASN A 81 -0.71 13.88 -6.47
C ASN A 81 -2.06 14.60 -6.69
N PRO A 82 -2.20 15.42 -7.75
CA PRO A 82 -3.40 16.22 -7.96
C PRO A 82 -4.67 15.39 -8.13
N MET A 83 -4.57 14.22 -8.77
CA MET A 83 -5.70 13.30 -8.92
C MET A 83 -6.17 12.70 -7.60
N ALA A 84 -5.24 12.39 -6.70
CA ALA A 84 -5.57 11.92 -5.35
C ALA A 84 -6.30 13.01 -4.57
N VAL A 85 -5.85 14.26 -4.66
CA VAL A 85 -6.47 15.42 -4.02
C VAL A 85 -7.85 15.70 -4.59
N LEU A 86 -7.99 15.76 -5.92
CA LEU A 86 -9.27 15.97 -6.59
C LEU A 86 -10.30 14.93 -6.15
N PHE A 87 -9.97 13.65 -6.29
CA PHE A 87 -10.93 12.58 -6.00
C PHE A 87 -11.32 12.52 -4.51
N ASP A 88 -10.34 12.69 -3.61
CA ASP A 88 -10.62 12.75 -2.18
C ASP A 88 -11.51 13.94 -1.81
N SER A 89 -11.29 15.11 -2.41
CA SER A 89 -12.14 16.30 -2.25
C SER A 89 -13.58 16.04 -2.70
N LEU A 90 -13.79 15.32 -3.79
CA LEU A 90 -15.14 14.96 -4.27
C LEU A 90 -15.84 13.91 -3.40
N VAL A 91 -15.08 12.96 -2.86
CA VAL A 91 -15.63 11.91 -1.98
C VAL A 91 -15.84 12.41 -0.56
N ARG A 92 -14.95 13.28 -0.07
CA ARG A 92 -14.91 13.76 1.34
C ARG A 92 -14.64 15.26 1.37
N PRO A 93 -15.59 16.10 0.92
CA PRO A 93 -15.37 17.54 0.85
C PRO A 93 -14.96 18.13 2.21
N ASP A 94 -13.90 18.94 2.21
CA ASP A 94 -13.34 19.66 3.37
C ASP A 94 -13.01 18.80 4.60
N ARG A 95 -12.84 17.50 4.43
CA ARG A 95 -12.58 16.59 5.56
C ARG A 95 -11.29 16.91 6.30
N ASP A 96 -10.28 17.42 5.63
CA ASP A 96 -9.01 17.83 6.25
C ASP A 96 -9.13 19.12 7.07
N PHE A 97 -10.19 19.89 6.85
CA PHE A 97 -10.51 21.12 7.58
C PHE A 97 -11.65 20.91 8.58
N GLY A 98 -12.01 19.66 8.90
CA GLY A 98 -13.09 19.34 9.85
C GLY A 98 -14.47 19.34 9.25
N GLY A 99 -14.61 19.45 7.93
CA GLY A 99 -15.87 19.36 7.22
C GLY A 99 -16.53 17.99 7.39
N THR A 100 -17.87 17.98 7.39
CA THR A 100 -18.70 16.77 7.51
C THR A 100 -19.62 16.56 6.30
N ALA A 101 -19.37 17.30 5.22
CA ALA A 101 -20.16 17.22 4.00
C ALA A 101 -20.11 15.81 3.38
N ASP A 102 -21.24 15.37 2.85
CA ASP A 102 -21.33 14.10 2.15
C ASP A 102 -20.62 14.14 0.79
N SER A 103 -20.25 12.97 0.30
CA SER A 103 -19.70 12.82 -1.05
C SER A 103 -20.63 13.44 -2.10
N VAL A 104 -20.05 14.22 -3.01
CA VAL A 104 -20.78 14.78 -4.17
C VAL A 104 -20.93 13.77 -5.31
N LEU A 105 -20.37 12.56 -5.17
CA LEU A 105 -20.37 11.54 -6.21
C LEU A 105 -21.49 10.52 -6.06
N THR A 106 -22.04 10.08 -7.18
CA THR A 106 -22.86 8.88 -7.33
C THR A 106 -22.28 7.95 -8.36
N TRP A 107 -22.64 6.67 -8.32
CA TRP A 107 -22.08 5.62 -9.16
C TRP A 107 -23.13 5.07 -10.11
N LYS A 108 -22.77 4.92 -11.37
CA LYS A 108 -23.58 4.22 -12.37
C LYS A 108 -22.72 3.16 -13.05
N GLU A 109 -23.29 2.01 -13.37
CA GLU A 109 -22.62 0.96 -14.14
C GLU A 109 -22.92 1.15 -15.62
N ASP A 110 -21.86 1.24 -16.45
CA ASP A 110 -21.93 1.27 -17.92
C ASP A 110 -21.05 0.16 -18.49
N HIS A 111 -21.67 -0.90 -18.98
CA HIS A 111 -20.97 -2.05 -19.55
C HIS A 111 -20.24 -1.75 -20.85
N LYS A 112 -20.57 -0.66 -21.55
CA LYS A 112 -19.89 -0.28 -22.80
C LYS A 112 -18.42 0.09 -22.58
N ASP A 113 -18.10 0.62 -21.39
CA ASP A 113 -16.74 1.00 -21.02
C ASP A 113 -15.99 -0.08 -20.24
N HIS A 114 -16.53 -1.30 -20.21
CA HIS A 114 -15.84 -2.42 -19.59
C HIS A 114 -14.49 -2.67 -20.28
N ILE A 115 -13.41 -2.67 -19.49
CA ILE A 115 -12.07 -3.04 -19.93
C ILE A 115 -11.73 -4.40 -19.34
N GLN A 116 -11.48 -5.38 -20.22
CA GLN A 116 -11.04 -6.70 -19.78
C GLN A 116 -9.69 -6.60 -19.08
N HIS A 117 -9.58 -7.18 -17.88
CA HIS A 117 -8.38 -7.12 -17.08
C HIS A 117 -8.20 -8.36 -16.22
N LEU A 118 -6.98 -8.51 -15.71
CA LEU A 118 -6.59 -9.58 -14.80
C LEU A 118 -5.83 -8.99 -13.62
N VAL A 119 -6.17 -9.40 -12.41
CA VAL A 119 -5.50 -9.00 -11.17
C VAL A 119 -4.72 -10.18 -10.62
N LEU A 120 -3.39 -10.06 -10.56
CA LEU A 120 -2.48 -11.07 -10.03
C LEU A 120 -2.08 -10.75 -8.59
N GLY A 121 -2.22 -11.69 -7.66
CA GLY A 121 -1.88 -11.46 -6.27
C GLY A 121 -1.45 -12.71 -5.51
N LYS A 122 -0.44 -12.58 -4.64
CA LYS A 122 0.12 -13.67 -3.83
C LYS A 122 -0.88 -14.31 -2.88
N GLY A 123 -1.73 -13.50 -2.28
CA GLY A 123 -2.72 -13.91 -1.28
C GLY A 123 -4.15 -13.52 -1.66
N PRO A 124 -5.07 -13.56 -0.70
CA PRO A 124 -6.46 -13.12 -0.91
C PRO A 124 -6.54 -11.61 -1.20
N PRO A 125 -7.63 -11.14 -1.85
CA PRO A 125 -7.85 -9.71 -2.09
C PRO A 125 -7.79 -8.88 -0.80
N GLY A 126 -7.04 -7.77 -0.85
CA GLY A 126 -6.72 -6.93 0.31
C GLY A 126 -5.21 -6.77 0.53
N GLY A 127 -4.40 -7.63 -0.13
CA GLY A 127 -2.93 -7.52 -0.12
C GLY A 127 -2.34 -7.58 1.29
N SER A 128 -1.47 -6.64 1.63
CA SER A 128 -0.75 -6.58 2.91
C SER A 128 -1.64 -6.46 4.16
N TRP A 129 -2.91 -6.07 4.02
CA TRP A 129 -3.85 -6.06 5.14
C TRP A 129 -4.07 -7.43 5.77
N HIS A 130 -3.79 -8.52 5.04
CA HIS A 130 -3.81 -9.89 5.55
C HIS A 130 -2.52 -10.29 6.28
N SER A 131 -1.46 -9.49 6.16
CA SER A 131 -0.15 -9.78 6.75
C SER A 131 0.10 -9.03 8.06
N PHE A 132 -0.75 -8.04 8.39
CA PHE A 132 -0.69 -7.33 9.66
C PHE A 132 -1.36 -8.15 10.77
N ASP A 133 -0.92 -7.97 12.02
CA ASP A 133 -1.64 -8.52 13.16
C ASP A 133 -3.10 -8.06 13.15
N GLY A 134 -4.01 -9.02 13.20
CA GLY A 134 -5.44 -8.78 13.08
C GLY A 134 -6.06 -7.96 14.23
N SER A 135 -5.36 -7.84 15.35
CA SER A 135 -5.76 -7.05 16.53
C SER A 135 -5.33 -5.59 16.45
N MET A 136 -4.32 -5.26 15.62
CA MET A 136 -3.85 -3.89 15.44
C MET A 136 -4.97 -2.98 14.94
N THR A 137 -4.99 -1.75 15.46
CA THR A 137 -5.94 -0.72 15.05
C THR A 137 -5.32 0.17 13.98
N THR A 138 -6.09 0.51 12.95
CA THR A 138 -5.63 1.39 11.87
C THR A 138 -5.25 2.77 12.40
N LEU A 139 -4.25 3.41 11.79
CA LEU A 139 -3.96 4.82 12.03
C LEU A 139 -5.06 5.71 11.45
N SER A 140 -5.48 5.41 10.23
CA SER A 140 -6.56 6.12 9.55
C SER A 140 -7.93 5.74 10.10
N LEU A 141 -8.89 6.64 9.98
CA LEU A 141 -10.30 6.36 10.31
C LEU A 141 -10.84 5.23 9.42
N GLY A 142 -11.80 4.48 9.94
CA GLY A 142 -12.43 3.38 9.19
C GLY A 142 -13.07 3.83 7.88
N GLU A 143 -13.70 5.01 7.87
CA GLU A 143 -14.27 5.60 6.67
C GLU A 143 -13.23 5.92 5.57
N TRP A 144 -11.96 6.08 5.95
CA TRP A 144 -10.88 6.30 4.99
C TRP A 144 -10.34 5.00 4.37
N MET A 145 -10.79 3.86 4.91
CA MET A 145 -10.49 2.53 4.36
C MET A 145 -11.52 2.09 3.32
N GLU A 146 -12.63 2.82 3.16
CA GLU A 146 -13.68 2.43 2.22
C GLU A 146 -13.28 2.63 0.76
N LEU A 147 -13.85 1.79 -0.09
CA LEU A 147 -13.77 1.87 -1.54
C LEU A 147 -15.14 2.29 -2.12
N PRO A 148 -15.17 2.80 -3.36
CA PRO A 148 -16.38 3.29 -4.00
C PRO A 148 -17.53 2.29 -3.99
N GLY A 149 -18.75 2.76 -3.68
CA GLY A 149 -19.96 1.95 -3.76
C GLY A 149 -20.27 1.06 -2.54
N LEU A 150 -19.38 0.94 -1.54
CA LEU A 150 -19.64 0.20 -0.31
C LEU A 150 -19.13 0.97 0.92
N ASN A 151 -20.05 1.51 1.71
CA ASN A 151 -19.70 2.25 2.91
C ASN A 151 -19.13 1.31 4.00
N PHE A 152 -17.95 1.67 4.55
CA PHE A 152 -17.24 0.86 5.54
C PHE A 152 -17.98 0.81 6.89
N ARG A 153 -18.52 1.94 7.33
CA ARG A 153 -19.24 2.05 8.62
C ARG A 153 -20.53 1.23 8.59
N ASP A 154 -21.28 1.27 7.49
CA ASP A 154 -22.49 0.47 7.33
C ASP A 154 -22.19 -1.03 7.27
N TRP A 155 -21.08 -1.40 6.62
CA TRP A 155 -20.63 -2.78 6.57
C TRP A 155 -20.27 -3.32 7.97
N ILE A 156 -19.55 -2.54 8.80
CA ILE A 156 -19.20 -2.89 10.18
C ILE A 156 -20.47 -3.02 11.05
N ARG A 157 -21.42 -2.09 10.92
CA ARG A 157 -22.71 -2.12 11.65
C ARG A 157 -23.51 -3.38 11.34
N ARG A 158 -23.56 -3.81 10.07
CA ARG A 158 -24.22 -5.06 9.67
C ARG A 158 -23.60 -6.30 10.31
N LYS A 159 -22.35 -6.22 10.76
CA LYS A 159 -21.69 -7.27 11.55
C LYS A 159 -21.96 -7.17 13.06
N GLY A 160 -22.84 -6.28 13.50
CA GLY A 160 -23.13 -6.05 14.92
C GLY A 160 -21.98 -5.42 15.71
N ARG A 161 -21.08 -4.70 15.03
CA ARG A 161 -19.89 -4.10 15.63
C ARG A 161 -19.87 -2.58 15.46
N ASN A 162 -19.21 -1.91 16.39
CA ASN A 162 -18.96 -0.47 16.34
C ASN A 162 -17.44 -0.22 16.32
N LEU A 163 -17.04 0.83 15.62
CA LEU A 163 -15.66 1.27 15.62
C LEU A 163 -15.30 1.99 16.93
N ARG A 164 -14.19 1.63 17.52
CA ARG A 164 -13.65 2.37 18.66
C ARG A 164 -12.91 3.60 18.14
N ASN A 165 -13.31 4.79 18.58
CA ASN A 165 -12.74 6.07 18.09
C ASN A 165 -12.71 6.15 16.55
N ASP A 166 -13.74 5.62 15.88
CA ASP A 166 -13.86 5.52 14.42
C ASP A 166 -12.70 4.80 13.70
N ARG A 167 -11.82 4.11 14.44
CA ARG A 167 -10.72 3.31 13.90
C ARG A 167 -11.09 1.83 13.78
N ALA A 168 -10.66 1.20 12.70
CA ALA A 168 -10.90 -0.22 12.43
C ALA A 168 -9.74 -1.09 12.88
N THR A 169 -9.97 -2.38 13.11
CA THR A 169 -8.87 -3.35 13.19
C THR A 169 -8.38 -3.73 11.80
N THR A 170 -7.11 -4.13 11.68
CA THR A 170 -6.55 -4.62 10.40
C THR A 170 -7.31 -5.82 9.87
N LYS A 171 -7.81 -6.70 10.77
CA LYS A 171 -8.70 -7.81 10.44
C LYS A 171 -10.02 -7.35 9.82
N ASP A 172 -10.61 -6.28 10.35
CA ASP A 172 -11.85 -5.73 9.76
C ASP A 172 -11.60 -5.20 8.36
N VAL A 173 -10.50 -4.47 8.17
CA VAL A 173 -10.11 -3.94 6.85
C VAL A 173 -9.85 -5.06 5.84
N ALA A 174 -9.09 -6.09 6.21
CA ALA A 174 -8.84 -7.24 5.36
C ALA A 174 -10.14 -7.96 4.95
N GLN A 175 -11.05 -8.17 5.90
CA GLN A 175 -12.34 -8.78 5.64
C GLN A 175 -13.26 -7.90 4.80
N TYR A 176 -13.20 -6.58 4.96
CA TYR A 176 -13.94 -5.64 4.13
C TYR A 176 -13.51 -5.74 2.67
N TYR A 177 -12.22 -5.79 2.37
CA TYR A 177 -11.73 -5.90 0.99
C TYR A 177 -12.11 -7.24 0.34
N GLN A 178 -12.02 -8.34 1.07
CA GLN A 178 -12.51 -9.62 0.56
C GLN A 178 -14.01 -9.59 0.26
N HIS A 179 -14.79 -9.00 1.17
CA HIS A 179 -16.23 -8.85 1.00
C HIS A 179 -16.56 -7.93 -0.18
N TYR A 180 -15.83 -6.82 -0.32
CA TYR A 180 -15.98 -5.88 -1.42
C TYR A 180 -15.81 -6.57 -2.78
N VAL A 181 -14.71 -7.30 -2.98
CA VAL A 181 -14.46 -8.06 -4.23
C VAL A 181 -15.59 -9.06 -4.53
N LYS A 182 -16.19 -9.67 -3.49
CA LYS A 182 -17.31 -10.60 -3.64
C LYS A 182 -18.59 -9.88 -4.07
N VAL A 183 -19.00 -8.83 -3.36
CA VAL A 183 -20.31 -8.16 -3.58
C VAL A 183 -20.33 -7.31 -4.83
N MET A 184 -19.17 -6.73 -5.23
CA MET A 184 -19.04 -5.98 -6.47
C MET A 184 -18.79 -6.88 -7.70
N GLY A 185 -18.89 -8.22 -7.56
CA GLY A 185 -18.77 -9.15 -8.68
C GLY A 185 -17.36 -9.24 -9.29
N LEU A 186 -16.33 -8.72 -8.60
CA LEU A 186 -14.98 -8.61 -9.13
C LEU A 186 -14.19 -9.93 -9.09
N LYS A 187 -14.65 -10.94 -8.34
CA LYS A 187 -13.92 -12.18 -8.10
C LYS A 187 -13.43 -12.90 -9.38
N LYS A 188 -14.14 -12.75 -10.47
CA LYS A 188 -13.81 -13.36 -11.77
C LYS A 188 -12.55 -12.77 -12.44
N TYR A 189 -12.07 -11.62 -11.97
CA TYR A 189 -10.86 -10.96 -12.47
C TYR A 189 -9.63 -11.23 -11.61
N PHE A 190 -9.81 -11.81 -10.40
CA PHE A 190 -8.74 -11.97 -9.41
C PHE A 190 -8.16 -13.38 -9.43
N ALA A 191 -6.91 -13.51 -9.85
CA ALA A 191 -6.08 -14.71 -9.73
C ALA A 191 -5.25 -14.62 -8.42
N SER A 192 -5.86 -15.05 -7.32
CA SER A 192 -5.17 -15.16 -6.03
C SER A 192 -4.25 -16.37 -5.99
N GLY A 193 -3.17 -16.31 -5.22
CA GLY A 193 -2.16 -17.38 -5.18
C GLY A 193 -1.22 -17.34 -6.40
N THR A 194 -0.97 -16.15 -6.97
CA THR A 194 -0.04 -15.97 -8.08
C THR A 194 1.11 -15.05 -7.67
N LEU A 195 2.33 -15.48 -7.95
CA LEU A 195 3.56 -14.71 -7.74
C LEU A 195 4.16 -14.36 -9.10
N VAL A 196 4.16 -13.07 -9.44
CA VAL A 196 4.84 -12.56 -10.63
C VAL A 196 6.34 -12.56 -10.38
N THR A 197 7.12 -13.11 -11.31
CA THR A 197 8.59 -13.22 -11.23
C THR A 197 9.32 -12.44 -12.31
N SER A 198 8.63 -12.06 -13.40
CA SER A 198 9.22 -11.25 -14.47
C SER A 198 8.15 -10.47 -15.21
N ILE A 199 8.44 -9.21 -15.52
CA ILE A 199 7.69 -8.37 -16.47
C ILE A 199 8.71 -7.76 -17.43
N LYS A 200 8.46 -7.93 -18.74
CA LYS A 200 9.35 -7.40 -19.78
C LYS A 200 8.54 -6.87 -20.95
N PRO A 201 8.90 -5.70 -21.50
CA PRO A 201 8.37 -5.31 -22.79
C PRO A 201 8.86 -6.26 -23.89
N VAL A 202 7.97 -6.60 -24.82
CA VAL A 202 8.26 -7.46 -25.97
C VAL A 202 7.66 -6.85 -27.23
N ASP A 203 8.42 -6.90 -28.33
CA ASP A 203 7.89 -6.48 -29.63
C ASP A 203 7.13 -7.65 -30.26
N LEU A 204 5.97 -7.36 -30.84
CA LEU A 204 5.14 -8.37 -31.51
C LEU A 204 5.89 -9.09 -32.65
N SER A 205 6.81 -8.40 -33.32
CA SER A 205 7.66 -8.98 -34.38
C SER A 205 8.51 -10.17 -33.87
N SER A 206 8.86 -10.18 -32.59
CA SER A 206 9.63 -11.27 -31.97
C SER A 206 8.79 -12.49 -31.58
N LEU A 207 7.46 -12.34 -31.54
CA LEU A 207 6.50 -13.39 -31.14
C LEU A 207 5.94 -14.20 -32.32
N GLN A 208 6.28 -13.87 -33.58
CA GLN A 208 5.76 -14.54 -34.78
C GLN A 208 6.14 -16.01 -34.91
N THR A 209 6.97 -16.56 -34.04
CA THR A 209 7.27 -18.00 -33.97
C THR A 209 6.29 -18.79 -33.12
N THR A 210 5.41 -18.15 -32.39
CA THR A 210 4.42 -18.79 -31.53
C THR A 210 3.01 -18.34 -31.94
N SER A 211 2.17 -19.28 -32.36
CA SER A 211 0.79 -19.27 -32.86
C SER A 211 -0.21 -18.23 -32.34
N LEU A 212 0.15 -16.95 -32.24
CA LEU A 212 -0.79 -15.85 -32.00
C LEU A 212 -1.43 -15.47 -33.35
N SER A 213 -2.73 -15.71 -33.53
CA SER A 213 -3.49 -15.36 -34.73
C SER A 213 -3.61 -13.83 -34.82
N LEU A 214 -2.70 -13.19 -35.55
CA LEU A 214 -2.72 -11.78 -35.89
C LEU A 214 -3.50 -11.57 -37.20
N HIS A 215 -4.53 -10.73 -37.17
CA HIS A 215 -5.42 -10.49 -38.30
C HIS A 215 -5.03 -9.28 -39.20
N SER A 216 -3.95 -8.51 -38.88
CA SER A 216 -3.51 -7.40 -39.73
C SER A 216 -2.03 -7.03 -39.60
N THR A 217 -1.43 -6.52 -40.67
CA THR A 217 -0.03 -6.06 -40.75
C THR A 217 0.25 -4.77 -39.97
N GLU A 218 -0.76 -4.02 -39.55
CA GLU A 218 -0.64 -2.78 -38.77
C GLU A 218 -0.36 -3.05 -37.27
N ASP A 219 -0.61 -4.26 -36.78
CA ASP A 219 -0.38 -4.64 -35.38
C ASP A 219 1.10 -4.87 -35.03
N LEU A 220 2.01 -4.88 -36.00
CA LEU A 220 3.43 -5.27 -35.80
C LEU A 220 4.25 -4.23 -35.00
N SER A 221 3.78 -2.99 -34.86
CA SER A 221 4.45 -1.94 -34.07
C SER A 221 3.97 -1.86 -32.62
N LYS A 222 3.02 -2.68 -32.22
CA LYS A 222 2.41 -2.66 -30.88
C LYS A 222 3.35 -3.33 -29.87
N LYS A 223 3.77 -2.57 -28.86
CA LYS A 223 4.51 -3.10 -27.73
C LYS A 223 3.55 -3.82 -26.80
N LEU A 224 3.93 -5.02 -26.38
CA LEU A 224 3.24 -5.80 -25.35
C LEU A 224 4.17 -6.03 -24.16
N TYR A 225 3.58 -6.41 -23.04
CA TYR A 225 4.31 -6.89 -21.87
C TYR A 225 4.15 -8.39 -21.74
N GLU A 226 5.27 -9.11 -21.61
CA GLU A 226 5.30 -10.50 -21.17
C GLU A 226 5.35 -10.52 -19.64
N ILE A 227 4.35 -11.18 -19.03
CA ILE A 227 4.26 -11.34 -17.58
C ILE A 227 4.38 -12.82 -17.24
N LYS A 228 5.46 -13.19 -16.55
CA LYS A 228 5.73 -14.55 -16.07
C LYS A 228 5.64 -14.64 -14.56
N GLY A 229 5.27 -15.82 -14.08
CA GLY A 229 5.19 -16.08 -12.66
C GLY A 229 4.88 -17.53 -12.35
N VAL A 230 4.55 -17.77 -11.10
CA VAL A 230 4.15 -19.09 -10.59
C VAL A 230 2.82 -19.03 -9.85
N CYS A 231 2.00 -20.06 -10.05
CA CYS A 231 0.80 -20.28 -9.24
C CYS A 231 1.22 -21.00 -7.96
N LEU A 232 0.98 -20.35 -6.81
CA LEU A 232 1.28 -20.87 -5.49
C LEU A 232 0.15 -21.82 -5.06
N SER A 233 0.49 -23.04 -4.69
CA SER A 233 -0.44 -24.03 -4.12
C SER A 233 0.12 -24.55 -2.80
N LYS A 234 -0.75 -24.83 -1.83
CA LYS A 234 -0.36 -25.50 -0.58
C LYS A 234 -0.20 -27.03 -0.76
N GLU A 235 -0.87 -27.59 -1.79
CA GLU A 235 -1.03 -29.04 -1.95
C GLU A 235 -0.40 -29.59 -3.24
N ALA A 236 0.09 -28.71 -4.12
CA ALA A 236 0.67 -29.10 -5.40
C ALA A 236 1.95 -28.31 -5.70
N PRO A 237 2.86 -28.82 -6.56
CA PRO A 237 4.02 -28.07 -7.02
C PRO A 237 3.63 -26.74 -7.67
N GLU A 238 4.49 -25.74 -7.54
CA GLU A 238 4.32 -24.45 -8.19
C GLU A 238 4.21 -24.64 -9.71
N THR A 239 3.18 -24.06 -10.30
CA THR A 239 2.92 -24.16 -11.75
C THR A 239 3.27 -22.82 -12.40
N PRO A 240 4.21 -22.79 -13.36
CA PRO A 240 4.56 -21.57 -14.07
C PRO A 240 3.40 -21.09 -14.93
N PHE A 241 3.30 -19.78 -15.10
CA PHE A 241 2.37 -19.14 -16.03
C PHE A 241 3.06 -18.05 -16.85
N CYS A 242 2.49 -17.76 -18.01
CA CYS A 242 2.89 -16.67 -18.88
C CYS A 242 1.65 -16.06 -19.51
N VAL A 243 1.49 -14.74 -19.39
CA VAL A 243 0.42 -13.96 -20.03
C VAL A 243 0.99 -12.70 -20.68
N TYR A 244 0.30 -12.22 -21.72
CA TYR A 244 0.65 -10.99 -22.42
C TYR A 244 -0.38 -9.90 -22.14
N ALA A 245 0.08 -8.67 -22.04
CA ALA A 245 -0.79 -7.51 -21.82
C ALA A 245 -0.35 -6.30 -22.63
N GLU A 246 -1.33 -5.47 -23.05
CA GLU A 246 -1.06 -4.19 -23.69
C GLU A 246 -0.61 -3.15 -22.65
N ASN A 247 -1.18 -3.22 -21.46
CA ASN A 247 -0.86 -2.32 -20.35
C ASN A 247 -0.67 -3.11 -19.06
N VAL A 248 0.31 -2.71 -18.25
CA VAL A 248 0.58 -3.29 -16.94
C VAL A 248 0.45 -2.22 -15.87
N VAL A 249 -0.26 -2.54 -14.79
CA VAL A 249 -0.41 -1.63 -13.64
C VAL A 249 0.26 -2.23 -12.42
N LEU A 250 1.29 -1.58 -11.91
CA LEU A 250 2.00 -1.96 -10.70
C LEU A 250 1.23 -1.44 -9.47
N ALA A 251 0.67 -2.36 -8.69
CA ALA A 251 -0.11 -2.08 -7.47
C ALA A 251 0.35 -2.95 -6.29
N THR A 252 1.65 -3.29 -6.24
CA THR A 252 2.22 -4.23 -5.28
C THR A 252 2.43 -3.64 -3.88
N GLY A 253 2.30 -2.32 -3.74
CA GLY A 253 2.48 -1.66 -2.44
C GLY A 253 3.95 -1.60 -1.99
N THR A 254 4.18 -1.53 -0.67
CA THR A 254 5.52 -1.30 -0.09
C THR A 254 5.85 -2.23 1.09
N TYR A 255 5.03 -3.24 1.37
CA TYR A 255 5.20 -4.09 2.56
C TYR A 255 5.78 -5.48 2.25
N ASP A 256 6.47 -5.63 1.13
CA ASP A 256 6.99 -6.93 0.71
C ASP A 256 8.27 -7.33 1.43
N SER A 257 9.19 -6.39 1.61
CA SER A 257 10.51 -6.65 2.19
C SER A 257 10.77 -5.72 3.37
N PRO A 258 11.14 -6.22 4.54
CA PRO A 258 11.55 -5.38 5.65
C PRO A 258 12.79 -4.57 5.26
N ALA A 259 12.91 -3.37 5.82
CA ALA A 259 14.12 -2.59 5.67
C ALA A 259 15.21 -3.13 6.59
N HIS A 260 16.44 -3.22 6.07
CA HIS A 260 17.62 -3.72 6.76
C HIS A 260 18.52 -2.57 7.26
N LEU A 261 19.27 -2.84 8.31
CA LEU A 261 20.29 -1.93 8.85
C LEU A 261 21.56 -1.95 8.00
N GLY A 262 21.86 -3.08 7.38
CA GLY A 262 23.10 -3.31 6.63
C GLY A 262 24.34 -3.36 7.53
N VAL A 263 24.19 -3.96 8.72
CA VAL A 263 25.28 -4.06 9.70
C VAL A 263 25.72 -5.51 9.92
N ASP A 264 26.96 -5.69 10.36
CA ASP A 264 27.50 -7.02 10.65
C ASP A 264 26.65 -7.73 11.71
N GLY A 265 26.29 -8.99 11.43
CA GLY A 265 25.52 -9.86 12.33
C GLY A 265 24.01 -9.62 12.30
N GLU A 266 23.48 -8.81 11.38
CA GLU A 266 22.03 -8.63 11.22
C GLU A 266 21.31 -9.95 10.87
N ASP A 267 22.02 -10.90 10.23
CA ASP A 267 21.48 -12.20 9.82
C ASP A 267 21.49 -13.27 10.95
N PHE A 268 21.90 -12.92 12.18
CA PHE A 268 21.83 -13.88 13.28
C PHE A 268 20.39 -14.29 13.63
N PRO A 269 20.14 -15.53 14.06
CA PRO A 269 18.80 -16.09 14.29
C PRO A 269 18.01 -15.44 15.42
N PHE A 270 18.61 -14.53 16.20
CA PHE A 270 17.95 -13.74 17.23
C PHE A 270 17.61 -12.31 16.78
N VAL A 271 17.89 -11.95 15.51
CA VAL A 271 17.54 -10.65 14.89
C VAL A 271 16.34 -10.84 13.97
N TYR A 272 15.26 -10.15 14.26
CA TYR A 272 13.97 -10.27 13.59
C TYR A 272 13.55 -8.94 12.96
N HIS A 273 12.70 -9.00 11.93
CA HIS A 273 12.24 -7.83 11.19
C HIS A 273 10.71 -7.67 11.19
N LYS A 274 10.00 -8.51 11.96
CA LYS A 274 8.54 -8.48 12.06
C LYS A 274 8.10 -8.47 13.51
N ILE A 275 7.01 -7.77 13.79
CA ILE A 275 6.42 -7.76 15.13
C ILE A 275 5.81 -9.12 15.50
N SER A 276 5.31 -9.89 14.52
CA SER A 276 4.77 -11.23 14.73
C SER A 276 5.78 -12.19 15.35
N ASP A 277 7.09 -11.97 15.12
CA ASP A 277 8.14 -12.79 15.74
C ASP A 277 8.25 -12.50 17.24
N LEU A 278 7.98 -11.24 17.67
CA LEU A 278 7.90 -10.87 19.08
C LEU A 278 6.66 -11.49 19.73
N GLU A 279 5.52 -11.46 19.05
CA GLU A 279 4.28 -12.09 19.53
C GLU A 279 4.47 -13.58 19.76
N SER A 280 5.01 -14.29 18.76
CA SER A 280 5.34 -15.72 18.88
C SER A 280 6.32 -16.00 20.00
N ALA A 281 7.38 -15.19 20.15
CA ALA A 281 8.38 -15.37 21.20
C ALA A 281 7.78 -15.20 22.62
N VAL A 282 6.81 -14.31 22.77
CA VAL A 282 6.08 -14.11 24.03
C VAL A 282 5.09 -15.22 24.29
N GLU A 283 4.32 -15.65 23.29
CA GLU A 283 3.35 -16.74 23.41
C GLU A 283 4.03 -18.09 23.73
N GLU A 284 5.16 -18.34 23.10
CA GLU A 284 6.00 -19.52 23.35
C GLU A 284 6.83 -19.43 24.65
N GLN A 285 6.63 -18.38 25.45
CA GLN A 285 7.32 -18.15 26.72
C GLN A 285 8.86 -18.07 26.60
N ARG A 286 9.39 -17.75 25.41
CA ARG A 286 10.83 -17.52 25.19
C ARG A 286 11.30 -16.17 25.75
N LEU A 287 10.35 -15.26 26.00
CA LEU A 287 10.56 -13.93 26.57
C LEU A 287 9.64 -13.72 27.78
N GLY A 288 10.17 -13.10 28.82
CA GLY A 288 9.43 -12.79 30.04
C GLY A 288 10.16 -11.78 30.92
N PRO A 289 9.65 -11.52 32.15
CA PRO A 289 10.17 -10.49 33.07
C PRO A 289 11.64 -10.65 33.46
N ASN A 290 12.14 -11.88 33.45
CA ASN A 290 13.51 -12.24 33.84
C ASN A 290 14.45 -12.44 32.65
N SER A 291 14.00 -12.24 31.43
CA SER A 291 14.84 -12.31 30.22
C SER A 291 15.82 -11.15 30.17
N ASP A 292 16.98 -11.36 29.52
CA ASP A 292 17.77 -10.22 29.04
C ASP A 292 16.87 -9.31 28.19
N PRO A 293 17.09 -8.00 28.15
CA PRO A 293 16.21 -7.09 27.43
C PRO A 293 16.17 -7.40 25.94
N ILE A 294 15.01 -7.20 25.32
CA ILE A 294 14.91 -7.13 23.86
C ILE A 294 15.41 -5.79 23.38
N LEU A 295 16.00 -5.76 22.17
CA LEU A 295 16.36 -4.53 21.48
C LEU A 295 15.30 -4.19 20.44
N VAL A 296 14.55 -3.12 20.66
CA VAL A 296 13.63 -2.55 19.65
C VAL A 296 14.32 -1.42 18.92
N ILE A 297 14.41 -1.54 17.59
CA ILE A 297 15.10 -0.58 16.72
C ILE A 297 14.09 0.11 15.82
N GLY A 298 13.98 1.43 15.97
CA GLY A 298 13.07 2.26 15.17
C GLY A 298 12.24 3.22 16.00
N ALA A 299 11.67 4.25 15.37
CA ALA A 299 10.79 5.23 15.99
C ALA A 299 9.48 5.39 15.19
N GLY A 300 9.07 4.34 14.52
CA GLY A 300 7.77 4.24 13.84
C GLY A 300 6.71 3.57 14.70
N LEU A 301 5.50 3.45 14.16
CA LEU A 301 4.36 2.87 14.88
C LEU A 301 4.56 1.39 15.21
N THR A 302 5.13 0.61 14.29
CA THR A 302 5.43 -0.81 14.55
C THR A 302 6.41 -0.99 15.72
N ALA A 303 7.40 -0.11 15.86
CA ALA A 303 8.29 -0.12 17.01
C ALA A 303 7.55 0.25 18.30
N ALA A 304 6.60 1.21 18.23
CA ALA A 304 5.76 1.55 19.37
C ALA A 304 4.85 0.39 19.79
N ASP A 305 4.26 -0.33 18.83
CA ASP A 305 3.45 -1.51 19.11
C ASP A 305 4.28 -2.62 19.77
N ALA A 306 5.52 -2.83 19.31
CA ALA A 306 6.45 -3.76 19.95
C ALA A 306 6.78 -3.36 21.41
N VAL A 307 7.02 -2.07 21.67
CA VAL A 307 7.23 -1.54 23.03
C VAL A 307 6.00 -1.75 23.90
N LEU A 308 4.79 -1.49 23.37
CA LEU A 308 3.54 -1.71 24.10
C LEU A 308 3.31 -3.18 24.43
N LEU A 309 3.55 -4.07 23.48
CA LEU A 309 3.43 -5.52 23.69
C LEU A 309 4.40 -5.99 24.77
N ALA A 310 5.66 -5.60 24.67
CA ALA A 310 6.68 -5.94 25.67
C ALA A 310 6.31 -5.40 27.06
N HIS A 311 5.81 -4.15 27.11
CA HIS A 311 5.33 -3.54 28.36
C HIS A 311 4.17 -4.34 28.99
N HIS A 312 3.18 -4.74 28.21
CA HIS A 312 2.06 -5.55 28.72
C HIS A 312 2.47 -6.92 29.24
N ARG A 313 3.58 -7.45 28.77
CA ARG A 313 4.12 -8.76 29.14
C ARG A 313 5.28 -8.66 30.15
N ASN A 314 5.59 -7.45 30.60
CA ASN A 314 6.72 -7.15 31.49
C ASN A 314 8.08 -7.62 30.94
N VAL A 315 8.26 -7.65 29.62
CA VAL A 315 9.53 -7.99 28.97
C VAL A 315 10.43 -6.74 28.95
N PRO A 316 11.68 -6.82 29.45
CA PRO A 316 12.60 -5.68 29.45
C PRO A 316 12.94 -5.22 28.01
N VAL A 317 13.03 -3.90 27.80
CA VAL A 317 13.22 -3.27 26.47
C VAL A 317 14.36 -2.28 26.48
N LEU A 318 15.29 -2.41 25.55
CA LEU A 318 16.16 -1.34 25.06
C LEU A 318 15.56 -0.80 23.78
N HIS A 319 15.17 0.47 23.76
CA HIS A 319 14.54 1.10 22.60
C HIS A 319 15.49 2.10 21.95
N THR A 320 16.06 1.76 20.81
CA THR A 320 17.05 2.59 20.11
C THR A 320 16.50 3.20 18.83
N PHE A 321 16.81 4.46 18.56
CA PHE A 321 16.40 5.18 17.36
C PHE A 321 17.35 6.35 17.04
N ARG A 322 17.48 6.63 15.74
CA ARG A 322 18.45 7.61 15.20
C ARG A 322 18.05 9.06 15.46
N ARG A 323 16.74 9.34 15.57
CA ARG A 323 16.19 10.69 15.74
C ARG A 323 16.28 11.16 17.17
N GLY A 324 16.37 12.48 17.34
CA GLY A 324 16.19 13.11 18.65
C GLY A 324 14.70 13.17 19.03
N LEU A 325 14.42 13.27 20.31
CA LEU A 325 13.04 13.31 20.84
C LEU A 325 12.23 14.52 20.38
N ASN A 326 12.91 15.62 20.04
CA ASN A 326 12.29 16.87 19.57
C ASN A 326 12.29 16.98 18.02
N ASP A 327 12.69 15.92 17.30
CA ASP A 327 12.66 15.91 15.85
C ASP A 327 11.20 15.97 15.36
N LEU A 328 10.87 17.00 14.57
CA LEU A 328 9.53 17.18 13.99
C LEU A 328 9.12 16.03 13.06
N GLY A 329 10.10 15.29 12.52
CA GLY A 329 9.87 14.11 11.73
C GLY A 329 9.49 12.84 12.54
N LEU A 330 9.45 12.90 13.88
CA LEU A 330 8.86 11.82 14.68
C LEU A 330 7.35 11.80 14.52
N ILE A 331 6.82 10.65 14.11
CA ILE A 331 5.37 10.47 13.89
C ILE A 331 4.55 10.85 15.13
N PHE A 332 5.05 10.60 16.32
CA PHE A 332 4.38 10.87 17.60
C PHE A 332 4.07 12.37 17.82
N ASN A 333 4.87 13.28 17.26
CA ASN A 333 4.64 14.73 17.34
C ASN A 333 3.50 15.19 16.41
N GLN A 334 3.06 14.33 15.47
CA GLN A 334 2.01 14.64 14.51
C GLN A 334 0.66 14.00 14.87
N LEU A 335 0.62 13.10 15.86
CA LEU A 335 -0.57 12.36 16.24
C LEU A 335 -1.34 13.08 17.35
N PRO A 336 -2.64 13.42 17.16
CA PRO A 336 -3.47 13.97 18.22
C PRO A 336 -3.63 12.99 19.40
N GLN A 337 -3.33 13.45 20.62
CA GLN A 337 -3.32 12.61 21.81
C GLN A 337 -4.67 11.91 22.09
N MET A 338 -5.77 12.61 21.89
CA MET A 338 -7.10 12.06 22.16
C MET A 338 -7.45 10.87 21.24
N MET A 339 -6.91 10.87 20.02
CA MET A 339 -7.16 9.80 19.05
C MET A 339 -6.19 8.62 19.20
N TYR A 340 -4.97 8.89 19.69
CA TYR A 340 -3.87 7.92 19.75
C TYR A 340 -3.19 7.87 21.12
N PRO A 341 -3.94 7.66 22.22
CA PRO A 341 -3.39 7.68 23.59
C PRO A 341 -2.31 6.62 23.80
N GLU A 342 -2.42 5.47 23.12
CA GLU A 342 -1.43 4.38 23.17
C GLU A 342 -0.06 4.84 22.67
N TYR A 343 0.00 5.55 21.56
CA TYR A 343 1.28 6.04 20.99
C TYR A 343 1.83 7.22 21.78
N HIS A 344 0.97 8.05 22.37
CA HIS A 344 1.39 9.08 23.32
C HIS A 344 2.02 8.50 24.58
N LYS A 345 1.52 7.37 25.08
CA LYS A 345 2.15 6.63 26.19
C LYS A 345 3.59 6.23 25.83
N VAL A 346 3.82 5.66 24.63
CA VAL A 346 5.17 5.31 24.19
C VAL A 346 6.06 6.54 24.05
N HIS A 347 5.54 7.63 23.45
CA HIS A 347 6.29 8.89 23.32
C HIS A 347 6.70 9.48 24.67
N GLN A 348 5.82 9.39 25.68
CA GLN A 348 6.14 9.78 27.03
C GLN A 348 7.24 8.89 27.63
N MET A 349 7.16 7.56 27.48
CA MET A 349 8.23 6.63 27.89
C MET A 349 9.56 6.98 27.21
N MET A 350 9.56 7.33 25.93
CA MET A 350 10.76 7.74 25.20
C MET A 350 11.38 9.02 25.79
N ARG A 351 10.58 9.98 26.22
CA ARG A 351 11.03 11.25 26.81
C ARG A 351 11.56 11.10 28.22
N GLU A 352 10.90 10.31 29.04
CA GLU A 352 11.25 10.10 30.45
C GLU A 352 12.41 9.15 30.60
N LYS A 353 12.89 8.52 29.52
CA LYS A 353 13.97 7.52 29.48
C LYS A 353 13.76 6.30 30.39
N CYS A 354 12.65 6.24 31.10
CA CYS A 354 12.18 5.11 31.90
C CYS A 354 10.66 4.97 31.76
N CYS A 355 10.07 3.93 32.35
CA CYS A 355 8.62 3.78 32.35
C CYS A 355 7.93 4.91 33.12
N LEU A 356 6.71 5.21 32.72
CA LEU A 356 5.79 6.12 33.39
C LEU A 356 5.63 5.80 34.89
N PRO A 357 5.07 6.73 35.70
CA PRO A 357 5.04 6.68 37.17
C PRO A 357 4.32 5.46 37.79
N CYS A 358 3.95 4.49 36.99
CA CYS A 358 3.60 3.18 37.47
C CYS A 358 4.90 2.49 37.96
N LYS A 359 5.08 2.44 39.27
CA LYS A 359 6.23 1.82 39.96
C LYS A 359 6.46 0.34 39.66
N CYS A 360 5.70 -0.25 38.75
CA CYS A 360 5.63 -1.70 38.50
C CYS A 360 6.42 -2.20 37.28
N TYR A 361 6.93 -1.33 36.40
CA TYR A 361 7.74 -1.74 35.25
C TYR A 361 9.00 -0.88 35.12
N THR A 362 10.12 -1.42 35.53
CA THR A 362 11.44 -0.77 35.47
C THR A 362 12.26 -1.19 34.24
N GLY A 363 11.66 -2.02 33.37
CA GLY A 363 12.37 -2.70 32.30
C GLY A 363 12.47 -1.93 30.97
N TYR A 364 12.14 -0.64 30.89
CA TYR A 364 12.27 0.12 29.67
C TYR A 364 13.42 1.12 29.72
N ARG A 365 14.23 1.16 28.65
CA ARG A 365 15.30 2.13 28.50
C ARG A 365 15.28 2.76 27.10
N SER A 366 15.09 4.08 27.02
CA SER A 366 15.17 4.86 25.80
C SER A 366 16.61 5.24 25.45
N LEU A 367 17.00 5.00 24.19
CA LEU A 367 18.32 5.28 23.63
C LEU A 367 18.17 6.14 22.34
N PRO A 368 17.76 7.42 22.47
CA PRO A 368 17.68 8.34 21.34
C PRO A 368 19.07 8.68 20.79
N LEU A 369 19.17 9.04 19.51
CA LEU A 369 20.43 9.40 18.83
C LEU A 369 21.47 8.26 18.85
N HIS A 370 21.01 7.01 18.95
CA HIS A 370 21.86 5.84 18.83
C HIS A 370 21.52 5.07 17.56
N HIS A 371 22.52 4.45 16.96
CA HIS A 371 22.37 3.52 15.86
C HIS A 371 23.15 2.23 16.14
N VAL A 372 22.65 1.13 15.61
CA VAL A 372 23.29 -0.17 15.72
C VAL A 372 24.51 -0.19 14.81
N LYS A 373 25.63 -0.68 15.32
CA LYS A 373 26.88 -0.90 14.54
C LYS A 373 27.08 -2.36 14.17
N SER A 374 26.80 -3.26 15.09
CA SER A 374 26.93 -4.70 14.87
C SER A 374 26.19 -5.51 15.91
N PHE A 375 25.93 -6.75 15.55
CA PHE A 375 25.53 -7.83 16.47
C PHE A 375 26.62 -8.88 16.54
N SER A 376 26.76 -9.56 17.68
CA SER A 376 27.69 -10.65 17.88
C SER A 376 26.96 -11.94 18.24
N SER A 377 27.55 -13.09 17.94
CA SER A 377 26.94 -14.42 18.13
C SER A 377 26.60 -14.76 19.59
N ASP A 378 27.24 -14.09 20.55
CA ASP A 378 26.99 -14.18 21.98
C ASP A 378 25.78 -13.36 22.47
N LYS A 379 24.95 -12.86 21.53
CA LYS A 379 23.81 -11.98 21.77
C LYS A 379 24.18 -10.63 22.37
N THR A 380 25.33 -10.09 22.03
CA THR A 380 25.67 -8.70 22.32
C THR A 380 25.42 -7.82 21.10
N CYS A 381 25.04 -6.57 21.33
CA CYS A 381 24.92 -5.55 20.29
C CYS A 381 25.74 -4.31 20.64
N VAL A 382 26.37 -3.71 19.63
CA VAL A 382 27.11 -2.46 19.75
C VAL A 382 26.23 -1.33 19.24
N LEU A 383 25.89 -0.41 20.12
CA LEU A 383 25.20 0.84 19.80
C LEU A 383 26.18 2.00 19.84
N GLU A 384 26.08 2.92 18.88
CA GLU A 384 26.92 4.10 18.82
C GLU A 384 26.06 5.37 18.79
N SER A 385 26.48 6.36 19.57
CA SER A 385 25.94 7.71 19.57
C SER A 385 27.07 8.71 19.37
N THR A 386 26.80 9.77 18.62
CA THR A 386 27.76 10.88 18.44
C THR A 386 28.13 11.58 19.75
N LYS A 387 27.24 11.53 20.76
CA LYS A 387 27.43 12.18 22.05
C LYS A 387 28.02 11.28 23.11
N GLU A 388 27.68 9.99 23.08
CA GLU A 388 27.97 9.05 24.18
C GLU A 388 28.99 7.97 23.77
N GLY A 389 29.42 7.96 22.49
CA GLY A 389 30.33 6.97 21.92
C GLY A 389 29.69 5.59 21.77
N LYS A 390 30.54 4.55 21.76
CA LYS A 390 30.11 3.16 21.60
C LYS A 390 29.75 2.55 22.96
N LYS A 391 28.65 1.79 22.98
CA LYS A 391 28.18 1.01 24.14
C LYS A 391 27.81 -0.40 23.71
N VAL A 392 28.15 -1.37 24.56
CA VAL A 392 27.82 -2.78 24.32
C VAL A 392 26.68 -3.17 25.26
N PHE A 393 25.69 -3.83 24.73
CA PHE A 393 24.53 -4.35 25.49
C PHE A 393 24.34 -5.84 25.21
N ARG A 394 24.05 -6.58 26.27
CA ARG A 394 23.56 -7.95 26.13
C ARG A 394 22.06 -7.92 25.94
N ILE A 395 21.55 -8.71 24.98
CA ILE A 395 20.15 -8.74 24.58
C ILE A 395 19.67 -10.18 24.43
N SER A 396 18.39 -10.39 24.62
CA SER A 396 17.76 -11.69 24.32
C SER A 396 17.46 -11.85 22.82
N MET A 397 16.83 -10.85 22.23
CA MET A 397 16.45 -10.76 20.82
C MET A 397 16.50 -9.31 20.34
N ALA A 398 16.67 -9.08 19.03
CA ALA A 398 16.59 -7.79 18.40
C ALA A 398 15.42 -7.73 17.40
N PHE A 399 14.69 -6.62 17.35
CA PHE A 399 13.59 -6.37 16.44
C PHE A 399 13.86 -5.09 15.62
N VAL A 400 14.22 -5.26 14.35
CA VAL A 400 14.54 -4.19 13.41
C VAL A 400 13.24 -3.70 12.76
N LEU A 401 12.61 -2.68 13.35
CA LEU A 401 11.29 -2.18 12.96
C LEU A 401 11.39 -0.78 12.35
N ILE A 402 12.17 -0.68 11.27
CA ILE A 402 12.52 0.59 10.60
C ILE A 402 11.77 0.83 9.30
N GLY A 403 10.72 0.07 9.05
CA GLY A 403 9.85 0.13 7.88
C GLY A 403 10.09 -1.00 6.90
N SER A 404 9.56 -0.85 5.69
CA SER A 404 9.63 -1.84 4.62
C SER A 404 9.78 -1.14 3.26
N ASN A 405 10.27 -1.90 2.28
CA ASN A 405 10.48 -1.47 0.91
C ASN A 405 9.64 -2.34 -0.04
N PRO A 406 9.25 -1.82 -1.22
CA PRO A 406 8.63 -2.64 -2.26
C PRO A 406 9.62 -3.67 -2.78
N ASN A 407 9.14 -4.87 -3.09
CA ASN A 407 9.91 -5.85 -3.84
C ASN A 407 9.55 -5.75 -5.33
N LEU A 408 10.42 -5.17 -6.12
CA LEU A 408 10.27 -5.02 -7.57
C LEU A 408 11.30 -5.85 -8.35
N SER A 409 11.82 -6.92 -7.76
CA SER A 409 12.82 -7.82 -8.38
C SER A 409 12.35 -8.47 -9.69
N PHE A 410 11.04 -8.47 -9.95
CA PHE A 410 10.43 -8.93 -11.19
C PHE A 410 10.55 -7.91 -12.35
N LEU A 411 11.03 -6.70 -12.09
CA LEU A 411 11.36 -5.68 -13.09
C LEU A 411 12.87 -5.62 -13.35
N ALA A 412 13.26 -5.14 -14.52
CA ALA A 412 14.64 -4.84 -14.81
C ALA A 412 15.22 -3.86 -13.78
N ASN A 413 16.43 -4.11 -13.30
CA ASN A 413 17.11 -3.31 -12.27
C ASN A 413 16.25 -3.01 -11.04
N SER A 414 15.34 -3.92 -10.66
CA SER A 414 14.37 -3.73 -9.56
C SER A 414 13.57 -2.42 -9.68
N GLY A 415 13.29 -1.98 -10.90
CA GLY A 415 12.49 -0.80 -11.19
C GLY A 415 13.19 0.55 -10.99
N LYS A 416 14.50 0.60 -10.71
CA LYS A 416 15.24 1.87 -10.51
C LYS A 416 15.09 2.83 -11.69
N HIS A 417 15.14 2.31 -12.91
CA HIS A 417 15.00 3.11 -14.14
C HIS A 417 13.64 3.81 -14.29
N LEU A 418 12.66 3.44 -13.47
CA LEU A 418 11.31 4.01 -13.50
C LEU A 418 11.16 5.21 -12.53
N THR A 419 12.15 5.51 -11.70
CA THR A 419 12.08 6.57 -10.70
C THR A 419 12.70 7.87 -11.21
N VAL A 420 12.40 8.98 -10.51
CA VAL A 420 13.02 10.29 -10.78
C VAL A 420 14.55 10.22 -10.58
N ASP A 421 14.99 9.59 -9.50
CA ASP A 421 16.38 9.37 -9.18
C ASP A 421 16.77 7.90 -9.41
N GLN A 422 17.28 7.60 -10.60
CA GLN A 422 17.59 6.24 -11.06
C GLN A 422 18.83 5.61 -10.37
N GLU A 423 19.63 6.40 -9.66
CA GLU A 423 20.76 5.91 -8.87
C GLU A 423 20.29 5.25 -7.56
N HIS A 424 19.11 5.63 -7.07
CA HIS A 424 18.56 5.13 -5.83
C HIS A 424 17.44 4.11 -6.05
N GLU A 425 17.22 3.29 -5.03
CA GLU A 425 16.13 2.31 -5.03
C GLU A 425 14.76 2.97 -4.97
N VAL A 426 13.75 2.27 -5.51
CA VAL A 426 12.36 2.70 -5.39
C VAL A 426 11.97 2.82 -3.93
N ASN A 427 11.53 3.99 -3.54
CA ASN A 427 11.05 4.25 -2.19
C ASN A 427 9.80 5.11 -2.24
N CYS A 428 8.71 4.61 -1.71
CA CYS A 428 7.38 5.22 -1.80
C CYS A 428 7.26 6.64 -1.22
N LYS A 429 8.22 7.08 -0.39
CA LYS A 429 8.22 8.41 0.23
C LYS A 429 9.25 9.37 -0.36
N ARG A 430 10.39 8.84 -0.83
CA ARG A 430 11.55 9.65 -1.22
C ARG A 430 11.86 9.56 -2.70
N ASN A 431 11.58 8.41 -3.31
CA ASN A 431 11.90 8.11 -4.70
C ASN A 431 10.83 7.17 -5.29
N PRO A 432 9.56 7.60 -5.42
CA PRO A 432 8.52 6.80 -6.03
C PRO A 432 8.78 6.59 -7.53
N ILE A 433 8.03 5.73 -8.16
CA ILE A 433 7.99 5.60 -9.62
C ILE A 433 7.52 6.93 -10.21
N ASP A 434 8.28 7.42 -11.19
CA ASP A 434 7.99 8.68 -11.88
C ASP A 434 6.85 8.48 -12.87
N THR A 435 5.70 9.05 -12.54
CA THR A 435 4.46 8.91 -13.30
C THR A 435 3.89 10.26 -13.70
N HIS A 436 3.19 10.28 -14.83
CA HIS A 436 2.42 11.46 -15.23
C HIS A 436 1.31 11.74 -14.19
N PRO A 437 1.20 12.97 -13.67
CA PRO A 437 0.35 13.29 -12.51
C PRO A 437 -1.15 13.08 -12.74
N PHE A 438 -1.60 13.07 -14.00
CA PHE A 438 -3.03 12.95 -14.37
C PHE A 438 -3.40 11.61 -15.02
N THR A 439 -2.40 10.75 -15.36
CA THR A 439 -2.67 9.43 -15.94
C THR A 439 -2.09 8.29 -15.13
N TYR A 440 -1.11 8.55 -14.28
CA TYR A 440 -0.31 7.57 -13.52
C TYR A 440 0.47 6.59 -14.42
N GLU A 441 0.61 6.91 -15.70
CA GLU A 441 1.49 6.20 -16.62
C GLU A 441 2.94 6.59 -16.35
N SER A 442 3.85 5.62 -16.38
CA SER A 442 5.30 5.87 -16.24
C SER A 442 5.80 6.81 -17.33
N LEU A 443 6.59 7.82 -16.95
CA LEU A 443 7.23 8.71 -17.91
C LEU A 443 8.37 8.01 -18.67
N GLN A 444 8.89 6.92 -18.14
CA GLN A 444 10.01 6.17 -18.71
C GLN A 444 9.55 5.02 -19.62
N GLU A 445 8.40 4.41 -19.33
CA GLU A 445 7.96 3.19 -19.99
C GLU A 445 6.46 3.25 -20.34
N PRO A 446 6.12 3.58 -21.61
CA PRO A 446 4.72 3.68 -22.06
C PRO A 446 3.98 2.35 -21.91
N GLY A 447 2.72 2.39 -21.44
CA GLY A 447 1.89 1.23 -21.16
C GLY A 447 2.13 0.63 -19.76
N LEU A 448 3.12 1.12 -19.02
CA LEU A 448 3.34 0.77 -17.62
C LEU A 448 2.78 1.88 -16.72
N TYR A 449 2.02 1.49 -15.73
CA TYR A 449 1.39 2.39 -14.75
C TYR A 449 1.81 2.01 -13.34
N ALA A 450 1.81 2.96 -12.41
CA ALA A 450 2.01 2.68 -10.99
C ALA A 450 0.88 3.27 -10.15
N LEU A 451 0.45 2.54 -9.11
CA LEU A 451 -0.63 2.95 -8.20
C LEU A 451 -0.26 2.79 -6.73
N GLY A 452 -0.95 3.57 -5.92
CA GLY A 452 -0.82 3.54 -4.47
C GLY A 452 0.57 3.96 -4.01
N PRO A 453 1.17 3.26 -3.01
CA PRO A 453 2.47 3.64 -2.47
C PRO A 453 3.58 3.75 -3.50
N LEU A 454 3.55 2.97 -4.59
CA LEU A 454 4.57 3.05 -5.65
C LEU A 454 4.56 4.38 -6.39
N ALA A 455 3.41 5.04 -6.49
CA ALA A 455 3.25 6.38 -7.06
C ALA A 455 3.20 7.49 -5.97
N GLY A 456 3.54 7.17 -4.71
CA GLY A 456 3.55 8.12 -3.60
C GLY A 456 2.25 8.20 -2.79
N ASP A 457 1.16 7.55 -3.20
CA ASP A 457 -0.13 7.56 -2.50
C ASP A 457 -0.18 6.48 -1.41
N SER A 458 0.30 6.81 -0.23
CA SER A 458 0.47 5.84 0.86
C SER A 458 -0.79 5.58 1.69
N PHE A 459 -1.85 6.40 1.56
CA PHE A 459 -3.11 6.24 2.30
C PHE A 459 -4.23 5.74 1.38
N VAL A 460 -5.06 4.83 1.89
CA VAL A 460 -6.17 4.24 1.10
C VAL A 460 -7.09 5.30 0.50
N ARG A 461 -7.40 6.37 1.24
CA ARG A 461 -8.26 7.45 0.73
C ARG A 461 -7.70 8.11 -0.53
N PHE A 462 -6.39 8.18 -0.71
CA PHE A 462 -5.74 8.86 -1.83
C PHE A 462 -5.54 7.97 -3.06
N LEU A 463 -5.41 6.66 -2.89
CA LEU A 463 -5.17 5.75 -4.02
C LEU A 463 -6.33 5.69 -5.03
N GLN A 464 -7.53 6.11 -4.62
CA GLN A 464 -8.73 6.06 -5.47
C GLN A 464 -8.64 7.03 -6.66
N GLY A 465 -8.03 8.19 -6.47
CA GLY A 465 -7.78 9.17 -7.53
C GLY A 465 -6.87 8.62 -8.62
N GLY A 466 -5.81 7.91 -8.24
CA GLY A 466 -4.94 7.22 -9.19
C GLY A 466 -5.67 6.15 -10.00
N ALA A 467 -6.55 5.38 -9.36
CA ALA A 467 -7.36 4.38 -10.05
C ALA A 467 -8.32 5.02 -11.07
N LEU A 468 -8.93 6.18 -10.73
CA LEU A 468 -9.72 6.97 -11.67
C LEU A 468 -8.87 7.45 -12.87
N ALA A 469 -7.69 8.00 -12.59
CA ALA A 469 -6.78 8.53 -13.59
C ALA A 469 -6.32 7.47 -14.61
N VAL A 470 -5.91 6.29 -14.11
CA VAL A 470 -5.53 5.15 -14.98
C VAL A 470 -6.71 4.72 -15.84
N THR A 471 -7.92 4.65 -15.27
CA THR A 471 -9.11 4.26 -16.04
C THR A 471 -9.43 5.25 -17.12
N ALA A 472 -9.40 6.56 -16.84
CA ALA A 472 -9.64 7.63 -17.84
C ALA A 472 -8.60 7.55 -18.96
N SER A 473 -7.31 7.39 -18.62
CA SER A 473 -6.23 7.22 -19.60
C SER A 473 -6.46 6.03 -20.53
N LEU A 474 -6.82 4.86 -19.97
CA LEU A 474 -7.08 3.65 -20.75
C LEU A 474 -8.30 3.78 -21.67
N ILE A 475 -9.37 4.44 -21.21
CA ILE A 475 -10.56 4.73 -22.02
C ILE A 475 -10.18 5.66 -23.19
N GLN A 476 -9.42 6.71 -22.94
CA GLN A 476 -8.98 7.64 -23.98
C GLN A 476 -8.10 6.94 -25.02
N LYS A 477 -7.13 6.12 -24.61
CA LYS A 477 -6.30 5.33 -25.53
C LYS A 477 -7.15 4.42 -26.43
N ARG A 478 -8.16 3.75 -25.88
CA ARG A 478 -9.09 2.92 -26.68
C ARG A 478 -9.90 3.72 -27.69
N LYS A 479 -10.41 4.90 -27.29
CA LYS A 479 -11.14 5.79 -28.20
C LYS A 479 -10.28 6.23 -29.38
N VAL A 480 -9.02 6.59 -29.14
CA VAL A 480 -8.07 6.96 -30.21
C VAL A 480 -7.77 5.80 -31.15
N GLN A 481 -7.62 4.59 -30.62
CA GLN A 481 -7.38 3.37 -31.43
C GLN A 481 -8.61 2.99 -32.28
N SER A 482 -9.83 3.23 -31.81
CA SER A 482 -11.07 2.90 -32.54
C SER A 482 -11.40 3.88 -33.66
N VAL A 483 -10.75 5.05 -33.71
CA VAL A 483 -10.96 6.11 -34.76
C VAL A 483 -9.91 5.98 -35.86
N ARG A 484 -8.83 5.27 -35.62
CA ARG A 484 -7.82 4.93 -36.66
C ARG A 484 -8.18 3.61 -37.33
#